data_58d16abc5f46c55f13ea55bd2bb8e6a8
#
_entry.id   58d16abc5f46c55f13ea55bd2bb8e6a8
#
_cell.length_a   1.000
_cell.length_b   1.000
_cell.length_c   1.000
_cell.angle_alpha   90.00
_cell.angle_beta   90.00
_cell.angle_gamma   90.00
#
_symmetry.space_group_name_H-M   'P 1'
#
loop_
_entity.id
_entity.type
_entity.pdbx_description
1 polymer ?
#
loop_
_entity_poly.entity_id
_entity_poly.type
_entity_poly.pdbx_seq_one_letter_code
_entity_poly.pdbx_strand_id
1 'polypeptide(L)'
;MKSFLIKILCLGFGAVFATAEEPVPVEVAHDFIQSHCINCHNDRKQKGDINLEPLIHDAASVDLELLVSVFDQLNLEEMPPEDEEQPTMDGKSKMLAFLNAAIKASGSSTIDKKELPGYGNYVNHKALFEGALSNSASAPPPRIWRYSAESYSERVNRIVGHDVVKFVPVATFPVPQKGLKHPAFPYKGTAHTAKDYANIHDFGLTETELLIGLAEELSAAQFNSGSLRGYHNLPPGDAEWKRLLDDQFRKLYSRTPTDTERRSLFDLQMSVAETSSIQTANQTMISATYLRPESLFRFEIGNTTSRANGRAPLSPLEYAYVVGYALNRAGPTP
;
A
#
# COMPACT_ATOMS: atom_id res chain seq x y z
N MET A 1 -19.55 -22.69 63.98
CA MET A 1 -18.55 -21.61 63.84
C MET A 1 -17.39 -22.22 63.07
N LYS A 2 -17.34 -22.02 61.74
CA LYS A 2 -16.22 -22.43 60.89
C LYS A 2 -15.76 -21.19 60.12
N SER A 3 -14.57 -20.71 60.47
CA SER A 3 -13.91 -19.56 59.89
C SER A 3 -13.39 -19.90 58.52
N PHE A 4 -13.79 -19.19 57.44
CA PHE A 4 -13.29 -19.34 56.11
C PHE A 4 -12.19 -18.27 55.89
N LEU A 5 -10.95 -18.75 55.78
CA LEU A 5 -9.82 -17.90 55.37
C LEU A 5 -9.80 -17.73 53.88
N ILE A 6 -10.07 -16.53 53.39
CA ILE A 6 -9.89 -16.16 51.99
C ILE A 6 -8.40 -15.78 51.80
N LYS A 7 -7.67 -16.59 51.07
CA LYS A 7 -6.34 -16.24 50.56
C LYS A 7 -6.50 -15.30 49.34
N ILE A 8 -6.16 -14.04 49.50
CA ILE A 8 -6.03 -13.09 48.41
C ILE A 8 -4.71 -13.40 47.67
N LEU A 9 -4.82 -13.89 46.46
CA LEU A 9 -3.69 -14.08 45.55
C LEU A 9 -3.38 -12.74 44.89
N CYS A 10 -2.34 -12.06 45.35
CA CYS A 10 -1.81 -10.88 44.67
C CYS A 10 -1.15 -11.30 43.35
N LEU A 11 -1.88 -11.15 42.25
CA LEU A 11 -1.32 -11.16 40.91
C LEU A 11 -0.49 -9.88 40.73
N GLY A 12 0.83 -10.03 40.76
CA GLY A 12 1.75 -8.96 40.42
C GLY A 12 1.56 -8.53 38.97
N PHE A 13 0.95 -7.37 38.75
CA PHE A 13 0.99 -6.66 37.50
C PHE A 13 2.44 -6.21 37.28
N GLY A 14 3.17 -6.91 36.45
CA GLY A 14 4.45 -6.46 35.94
C GLY A 14 4.19 -5.19 35.12
N ALA A 15 4.50 -4.03 35.68
CA ALA A 15 4.55 -2.80 34.92
C ALA A 15 5.64 -2.94 33.85
N VAL A 16 5.22 -3.08 32.60
CA VAL A 16 6.12 -2.92 31.46
C VAL A 16 6.46 -1.42 31.46
N PHE A 17 7.63 -1.08 31.99
CA PHE A 17 8.18 0.25 31.82
C PHE A 17 8.50 0.38 30.32
N ALA A 18 7.64 1.07 29.57
CA ALA A 18 8.03 1.66 28.31
C ALA A 18 9.19 2.61 28.65
N THR A 19 10.38 2.28 28.20
CA THR A 19 11.51 3.20 28.23
C THR A 19 11.12 4.37 27.35
N ALA A 20 10.73 5.49 27.97
CA ALA A 20 10.59 6.74 27.26
C ALA A 20 11.98 7.05 26.69
N GLU A 21 12.09 7.12 25.38
CA GLU A 21 13.27 7.58 24.69
C GLU A 21 13.55 9.00 25.19
N GLU A 22 14.76 9.25 25.73
CA GLU A 22 15.10 10.57 26.20
C GLU A 22 14.99 11.57 25.04
N PRO A 23 14.37 12.73 25.26
CA PRO A 23 14.24 13.72 24.20
C PRO A 23 15.63 14.16 23.73
N VAL A 24 15.83 14.14 22.42
CA VAL A 24 17.12 14.60 21.85
C VAL A 24 17.27 16.10 22.15
N PRO A 25 18.40 16.53 22.75
CA PRO A 25 18.63 17.93 23.05
C PRO A 25 18.57 18.82 21.80
N VAL A 26 18.00 20.02 21.93
CA VAL A 26 17.86 21.01 20.84
C VAL A 26 19.22 21.40 20.26
N GLU A 27 20.26 21.39 21.08
CA GLU A 27 21.64 21.70 20.68
C GLU A 27 22.17 20.74 19.62
N VAL A 28 21.75 19.47 19.66
CA VAL A 28 22.14 18.46 18.67
C VAL A 28 21.55 18.79 17.28
N ALA A 29 20.30 19.25 17.28
CA ALA A 29 19.64 19.67 16.02
C ALA A 29 20.24 20.98 15.50
N HIS A 30 20.53 21.92 16.39
CA HIS A 30 21.20 23.17 16.04
C HIS A 30 22.56 22.91 15.35
N ASP A 31 23.43 22.11 15.97
CA ASP A 31 24.77 21.82 15.43
C ASP A 31 24.69 21.07 14.10
N PHE A 32 23.73 20.16 13.96
CA PHE A 32 23.49 19.42 12.72
C PHE A 32 23.07 20.36 11.57
N ILE A 33 22.06 21.21 11.80
CA ILE A 33 21.56 22.16 10.81
C ILE A 33 22.65 23.15 10.42
N GLN A 34 23.36 23.67 11.41
CA GLN A 34 24.45 24.63 11.21
C GLN A 34 25.58 24.04 10.34
N SER A 35 25.91 22.76 10.52
CA SER A 35 26.99 22.12 9.81
C SER A 35 26.61 21.65 8.40
N HIS A 36 25.37 21.16 8.21
CA HIS A 36 25.00 20.45 6.99
C HIS A 36 23.91 21.11 6.14
N CYS A 37 23.16 22.09 6.68
CA CYS A 37 21.99 22.61 6.00
C CYS A 37 22.07 24.10 5.67
N ILE A 38 22.58 24.91 6.62
CA ILE A 38 22.43 26.37 6.60
C ILE A 38 23.18 27.04 5.46
N ASN A 39 24.28 26.42 4.95
CA ASN A 39 25.04 26.98 3.83
C ASN A 39 24.21 27.13 2.54
N CYS A 40 23.12 26.37 2.44
CA CYS A 40 22.20 26.38 1.28
C CYS A 40 20.80 26.88 1.63
N HIS A 41 20.35 26.69 2.88
CA HIS A 41 18.99 26.95 3.32
C HIS A 41 18.91 28.03 4.42
N ASN A 42 19.46 29.21 4.14
CA ASN A 42 19.44 30.39 5.01
C ASN A 42 18.60 31.51 4.40
N ASP A 43 18.40 32.61 5.15
CA ASP A 43 17.60 33.76 4.76
C ASP A 43 18.02 34.40 3.41
N ARG A 44 19.28 34.26 3.02
CA ARG A 44 19.85 34.87 1.81
C ARG A 44 19.81 33.95 0.59
N LYS A 45 20.01 32.65 0.79
CA LYS A 45 20.25 31.69 -0.29
C LYS A 45 19.04 30.83 -0.62
N GLN A 46 18.23 30.50 0.32
CA GLN A 46 16.95 29.77 0.23
C GLN A 46 16.86 28.78 -0.94
N LYS A 47 17.86 27.88 -1.06
CA LYS A 47 17.90 26.91 -2.15
C LYS A 47 16.60 26.06 -2.12
N GLY A 48 15.88 25.97 -3.22
CA GLY A 48 14.57 25.30 -3.27
C GLY A 48 13.47 26.02 -2.49
N ASP A 49 13.59 27.35 -2.30
CA ASP A 49 12.67 28.20 -1.53
C ASP A 49 12.54 27.78 -0.05
N ILE A 50 13.54 27.09 0.49
CA ILE A 50 13.58 26.59 1.87
C ILE A 50 14.54 27.41 2.70
N ASN A 51 14.04 27.92 3.85
CA ASN A 51 14.84 28.56 4.90
C ASN A 51 14.75 27.75 6.18
N LEU A 52 15.87 27.25 6.70
CA LEU A 52 15.96 26.44 7.91
C LEU A 52 16.46 27.20 9.14
N GLU A 53 16.75 28.51 9.03
CA GLU A 53 17.13 29.32 10.19
C GLU A 53 16.11 29.31 11.33
N PRO A 54 14.79 29.37 11.06
CA PRO A 54 13.80 29.26 12.13
C PRO A 54 13.88 27.95 12.91
N LEU A 55 14.26 26.86 12.27
CA LEU A 55 14.39 25.55 12.93
C LEU A 55 15.53 25.51 13.94
N ILE A 56 16.54 26.36 13.77
CA ILE A 56 17.66 26.51 14.71
C ILE A 56 17.20 27.16 16.02
N HIS A 57 16.27 28.11 15.92
CA HIS A 57 15.89 28.94 17.06
C HIS A 57 14.73 28.36 17.85
N ASP A 58 13.70 27.86 17.17
CA ASP A 58 12.50 27.30 17.79
C ASP A 58 11.78 26.36 16.83
N ALA A 59 12.00 25.07 17.00
CA ALA A 59 11.33 24.05 16.18
C ALA A 59 9.80 24.04 16.34
N ALA A 60 9.27 24.57 17.48
CA ALA A 60 7.83 24.63 17.68
C ALA A 60 7.13 25.76 16.90
N SER A 61 7.91 26.77 16.48
CA SER A 61 7.43 27.87 15.63
C SER A 61 7.46 27.54 14.14
N VAL A 62 8.05 26.42 13.76
CA VAL A 62 8.21 26.01 12.37
C VAL A 62 6.98 25.28 11.87
N ASP A 63 6.59 25.56 10.64
CA ASP A 63 5.46 24.90 10.00
C ASP A 63 5.67 23.37 9.96
N LEU A 64 4.63 22.62 10.28
CA LEU A 64 4.61 21.17 10.27
C LEU A 64 5.03 20.61 8.90
N GLU A 65 4.59 21.25 7.80
CA GLU A 65 4.94 20.82 6.44
C GLU A 65 6.45 20.89 6.21
N LEU A 66 7.11 21.95 6.70
CA LEU A 66 8.56 22.07 6.63
C LEU A 66 9.27 21.01 7.46
N LEU A 67 8.80 20.73 8.69
CA LEU A 67 9.38 19.68 9.54
C LEU A 67 9.30 18.30 8.87
N VAL A 68 8.15 17.97 8.29
CA VAL A 68 7.94 16.72 7.56
C VAL A 68 8.82 16.66 6.31
N SER A 69 8.93 17.76 5.57
CA SER A 69 9.77 17.83 4.37
C SER A 69 11.26 17.59 4.72
N VAL A 70 11.76 18.23 5.77
CA VAL A 70 13.15 18.05 6.23
C VAL A 70 13.39 16.61 6.72
N PHE A 71 12.43 16.04 7.46
CA PHE A 71 12.51 14.64 7.86
C PHE A 71 12.58 13.71 6.66
N ASP A 72 11.73 13.89 5.67
CA ASP A 72 11.68 13.05 4.48
C ASP A 72 12.97 13.13 3.67
N GLN A 73 13.45 14.32 3.38
CA GLN A 73 14.67 14.55 2.58
C GLN A 73 15.91 13.95 3.26
N LEU A 74 16.00 14.08 4.59
CA LEU A 74 17.08 13.51 5.35
C LEU A 74 16.97 11.98 5.45
N ASN A 75 15.77 11.47 5.67
CA ASN A 75 15.51 10.03 5.76
C ASN A 75 15.73 9.30 4.43
N LEU A 76 15.35 9.92 3.31
CA LEU A 76 15.53 9.38 1.96
C LEU A 76 16.96 9.54 1.43
N GLU A 77 17.85 10.23 2.18
CA GLU A 77 19.22 10.51 1.78
C GLU A 77 19.33 11.41 0.53
N GLU A 78 18.31 12.25 0.33
CA GLU A 78 18.28 13.24 -0.73
C GLU A 78 18.99 14.54 -0.32
N MET A 79 19.15 14.75 1.00
CA MET A 79 19.88 15.86 1.60
C MET A 79 20.80 15.39 2.74
N PRO A 80 22.02 15.98 2.86
CA PRO A 80 22.66 16.88 1.91
C PRO A 80 22.94 16.21 0.56
N PRO A 81 23.10 16.98 -0.54
CA PRO A 81 23.51 16.43 -1.85
C PRO A 81 24.80 15.61 -1.74
N GLU A 82 24.97 14.62 -2.62
CA GLU A 82 26.13 13.70 -2.57
C GLU A 82 27.50 14.37 -2.67
N ASP A 83 27.57 15.54 -3.29
CA ASP A 83 28.76 16.35 -3.47
C ASP A 83 29.11 17.26 -2.26
N GLU A 84 28.23 17.28 -1.25
CA GLU A 84 28.45 18.04 -0.01
C GLU A 84 28.90 17.12 1.14
N GLU A 85 29.38 17.73 2.25
CA GLU A 85 29.81 16.98 3.42
C GLU A 85 28.65 16.21 4.04
N GLN A 86 28.78 14.89 4.08
CA GLN A 86 27.74 14.00 4.57
C GLN A 86 27.76 13.87 6.10
N PRO A 87 26.61 13.90 6.77
CA PRO A 87 26.55 13.71 8.22
C PRO A 87 26.93 12.27 8.60
N THR A 88 27.43 12.11 9.81
CA THR A 88 27.64 10.79 10.38
C THR A 88 26.30 10.07 10.58
N MET A 89 26.32 8.73 10.56
CA MET A 89 25.11 7.92 10.83
C MET A 89 24.47 8.24 12.19
N ASP A 90 25.28 8.47 13.21
CA ASP A 90 24.82 8.86 14.55
C ASP A 90 24.18 10.25 14.54
N GLY A 91 24.84 11.24 13.91
CA GLY A 91 24.28 12.58 13.76
C GLY A 91 22.96 12.60 13.03
N LYS A 92 22.87 11.87 11.89
CA LYS A 92 21.64 11.71 11.12
C LYS A 92 20.52 11.07 11.95
N SER A 93 20.84 9.99 12.69
CA SER A 93 19.86 9.29 13.52
C SER A 93 19.30 10.20 14.62
N LYS A 94 20.16 10.98 15.27
CA LYS A 94 19.75 11.95 16.29
C LYS A 94 18.87 13.05 15.71
N MET A 95 19.22 13.58 14.54
CA MET A 95 18.43 14.60 13.85
C MET A 95 17.04 14.07 13.46
N LEU A 96 16.95 12.87 12.92
CA LEU A 96 15.67 12.23 12.60
C LEU A 96 14.81 12.00 13.84
N ALA A 97 15.42 11.60 14.97
CA ALA A 97 14.72 11.44 16.25
C ALA A 97 14.17 12.78 16.77
N PHE A 98 14.98 13.86 16.66
CA PHE A 98 14.54 15.21 17.01
C PHE A 98 13.34 15.67 16.16
N LEU A 99 13.44 15.55 14.84
CA LEU A 99 12.35 15.93 13.92
C LEU A 99 11.08 15.13 14.19
N ASN A 100 11.20 13.83 14.43
CA ASN A 100 10.08 12.97 14.77
C ASN A 100 9.39 13.41 16.08
N ALA A 101 10.18 13.80 17.09
CA ALA A 101 9.64 14.32 18.35
C ALA A 101 8.92 15.66 18.14
N ALA A 102 9.49 16.59 17.35
CA ALA A 102 8.87 17.87 17.02
C ALA A 102 7.55 17.69 16.25
N ILE A 103 7.50 16.78 15.25
CA ILE A 103 6.29 16.47 14.49
C ILE A 103 5.22 15.86 15.38
N LYS A 104 5.58 14.95 16.29
CA LYS A 104 4.65 14.40 17.28
C LYS A 104 4.10 15.45 18.23
N ALA A 105 4.94 16.39 18.69
CA ALA A 105 4.52 17.49 19.53
C ALA A 105 3.50 18.40 18.83
N SER A 106 3.55 18.53 17.52
CA SER A 106 2.56 19.24 16.70
C SER A 106 1.25 18.45 16.47
N GLY A 107 1.07 17.31 17.14
CA GLY A 107 -0.14 16.47 17.03
C GLY A 107 -0.20 15.60 15.77
N SER A 108 0.90 15.47 15.06
CA SER A 108 1.03 14.64 13.87
C SER A 108 1.93 13.42 14.13
N SER A 109 2.10 12.58 13.13
CA SER A 109 3.02 11.44 13.17
C SER A 109 3.83 11.39 11.90
N THR A 110 5.10 11.05 12.03
CA THR A 110 5.92 10.70 10.86
C THR A 110 5.49 9.35 10.32
N ILE A 111 5.32 9.30 9.02
CA ILE A 111 5.28 8.04 8.28
C ILE A 111 6.63 7.92 7.60
N ASP A 112 7.39 6.88 7.95
CA ASP A 112 8.62 6.61 7.21
C ASP A 112 8.24 6.26 5.77
N LYS A 113 8.56 7.14 4.83
CA LYS A 113 8.26 6.94 3.41
C LYS A 113 8.90 5.67 2.87
N LYS A 114 10.04 5.21 3.46
CA LYS A 114 10.66 3.94 3.10
C LYS A 114 9.79 2.73 3.43
N GLU A 115 8.90 2.86 4.41
CA GLU A 115 7.93 1.83 4.79
C GLU A 115 6.64 1.89 3.97
N LEU A 116 6.41 2.97 3.22
CA LEU A 116 5.25 3.07 2.35
C LEU A 116 5.37 2.09 1.19
N PRO A 117 4.24 1.52 0.74
CA PRO A 117 4.22 0.65 -0.43
C PRO A 117 4.88 1.28 -1.66
N GLY A 118 4.81 2.60 -1.81
CA GLY A 118 5.46 3.38 -2.84
C GLY A 118 6.99 3.29 -2.85
N TYR A 119 7.60 3.05 -1.72
CA TYR A 119 9.05 2.88 -1.56
C TYR A 119 9.46 1.42 -1.29
N GLY A 120 8.55 0.47 -1.49
CA GLY A 120 8.77 -0.94 -1.17
C GLY A 120 10.02 -1.59 -1.76
N ASN A 121 10.64 -0.97 -2.75
CA ASN A 121 11.89 -1.40 -3.39
C ASN A 121 13.07 -0.51 -3.06
N TYR A 122 12.93 0.41 -2.10
CA TYR A 122 14.07 1.21 -1.69
C TYR A 122 15.18 0.29 -1.14
N VAL A 123 16.35 0.38 -1.73
CA VAL A 123 17.56 -0.32 -1.31
C VAL A 123 18.66 0.73 -1.18
N ASN A 124 19.23 0.86 0.01
CA ASN A 124 20.43 1.65 0.18
C ASN A 124 21.62 0.89 -0.44
N HIS A 125 21.85 1.13 -1.72
CA HIS A 125 22.90 0.46 -2.49
C HIS A 125 24.28 0.71 -1.91
N LYS A 126 24.56 1.93 -1.44
CA LYS A 126 25.84 2.30 -0.84
C LYS A 126 26.11 1.46 0.40
N ALA A 127 25.20 1.46 1.35
CA ALA A 127 25.33 0.66 2.58
C ALA A 127 25.42 -0.84 2.29
N LEU A 128 24.70 -1.34 1.27
CA LEU A 128 24.74 -2.74 0.86
C LEU A 128 26.11 -3.14 0.31
N PHE A 129 26.71 -2.33 -0.58
CA PHE A 129 27.98 -2.63 -1.23
C PHE A 129 29.20 -2.31 -0.37
N GLU A 130 29.10 -1.34 0.53
CA GLU A 130 30.16 -1.00 1.49
C GLU A 130 30.21 -1.95 2.69
N GLY A 131 29.29 -2.89 2.79
CA GLY A 131 29.25 -3.85 3.91
C GLY A 131 28.81 -3.24 5.24
N ALA A 132 28.25 -2.02 5.22
CA ALA A 132 27.75 -1.34 6.42
C ALA A 132 26.47 -1.97 6.99
N LEU A 133 25.77 -2.79 6.19
CA LEU A 133 24.60 -3.53 6.65
C LEU A 133 25.06 -4.80 7.37
N SER A 134 24.61 -4.97 8.61
CA SER A 134 24.88 -6.19 9.36
C SER A 134 24.33 -7.40 8.60
N ASN A 135 25.01 -8.56 8.73
CA ASN A 135 24.58 -9.83 8.12
C ASN A 135 23.22 -10.36 8.65
N SER A 136 22.59 -9.66 9.57
CA SER A 136 21.19 -9.90 9.91
C SER A 136 20.36 -9.36 8.76
N ALA A 137 19.93 -10.25 7.86
CA ALA A 137 19.00 -9.88 6.81
C ALA A 137 17.79 -9.18 7.43
N SER A 138 17.69 -7.85 7.22
CA SER A 138 16.47 -7.13 7.60
C SER A 138 15.31 -7.71 6.80
N ALA A 139 14.17 -7.93 7.45
CA ALA A 139 12.97 -8.26 6.71
C ALA A 139 12.57 -7.00 5.92
N PRO A 140 12.15 -7.13 4.67
CA PRO A 140 11.54 -6.01 3.97
C PRO A 140 10.28 -5.57 4.73
N PRO A 141 9.92 -4.28 4.69
CA PRO A 141 8.66 -3.82 5.26
C PRO A 141 7.47 -4.52 4.61
N PRO A 142 6.31 -4.55 5.27
CA PRO A 142 5.07 -4.98 4.63
C PRO A 142 4.84 -4.22 3.33
N ARG A 143 4.43 -4.92 2.29
CA ARG A 143 4.28 -4.32 0.96
C ARG A 143 2.91 -4.59 0.38
N ILE A 144 2.41 -3.60 -0.35
CA ILE A 144 1.23 -3.70 -1.18
C ILE A 144 1.65 -3.32 -2.59
N TRP A 145 1.55 -4.29 -3.51
CA TRP A 145 1.96 -4.10 -4.89
C TRP A 145 0.76 -3.96 -5.79
N ARG A 146 0.66 -2.87 -6.52
CA ARG A 146 -0.33 -2.75 -7.57
C ARG A 146 0.05 -3.62 -8.76
N TYR A 147 -0.93 -4.29 -9.34
CA TYR A 147 -0.71 -5.02 -10.59
C TYR A 147 -0.37 -4.05 -11.72
N SER A 148 0.59 -4.43 -12.57
CA SER A 148 0.85 -3.70 -13.81
C SER A 148 -0.38 -3.76 -14.72
N ALA A 149 -0.49 -2.81 -15.66
CA ALA A 149 -1.57 -2.80 -16.64
C ALA A 149 -1.66 -4.11 -17.42
N GLU A 150 -0.50 -4.66 -17.80
CA GLU A 150 -0.41 -5.93 -18.51
C GLU A 150 -0.93 -7.09 -17.65
N SER A 151 -0.40 -7.24 -16.43
CA SER A 151 -0.82 -8.30 -15.50
C SER A 151 -2.29 -8.20 -15.12
N TYR A 152 -2.80 -6.98 -14.94
CA TYR A 152 -4.22 -6.76 -14.67
C TYR A 152 -5.09 -7.17 -15.86
N SER A 153 -4.72 -6.74 -17.07
CA SER A 153 -5.45 -7.05 -18.30
C SER A 153 -5.51 -8.56 -18.55
N GLU A 154 -4.39 -9.27 -18.45
CA GLU A 154 -4.35 -10.71 -18.58
C GLU A 154 -5.23 -11.42 -17.55
N ARG A 155 -5.19 -10.95 -16.32
CA ARG A 155 -5.97 -11.52 -15.22
C ARG A 155 -7.47 -11.38 -15.45
N VAL A 156 -7.95 -10.17 -15.74
CA VAL A 156 -9.40 -9.94 -15.94
C VAL A 156 -9.91 -10.60 -17.20
N ASN A 157 -9.13 -10.65 -18.28
CA ASN A 157 -9.49 -11.36 -19.51
C ASN A 157 -9.63 -12.87 -19.28
N ARG A 158 -8.75 -13.46 -18.48
CA ARG A 158 -8.86 -14.87 -18.08
C ARG A 158 -10.15 -15.16 -17.30
N ILE A 159 -10.58 -14.22 -16.44
CA ILE A 159 -11.80 -14.35 -15.64
C ILE A 159 -13.03 -14.25 -16.53
N VAL A 160 -13.07 -13.27 -17.41
CA VAL A 160 -14.17 -13.10 -18.36
C VAL A 160 -14.22 -14.26 -19.36
N GLY A 161 -13.06 -14.77 -19.77
CA GLY A 161 -12.93 -15.88 -20.72
C GLY A 161 -12.60 -15.44 -22.16
N HIS A 162 -12.42 -14.15 -22.37
CA HIS A 162 -11.98 -13.56 -23.64
C HIS A 162 -11.38 -12.16 -23.43
N ASP A 163 -10.76 -11.61 -24.46
CA ASP A 163 -10.10 -10.32 -24.40
C ASP A 163 -11.12 -9.15 -24.37
N VAL A 164 -11.34 -8.62 -23.18
CA VAL A 164 -12.17 -7.43 -22.95
C VAL A 164 -11.28 -6.22 -22.69
N VAL A 165 -10.25 -6.38 -21.85
CA VAL A 165 -9.28 -5.34 -21.55
C VAL A 165 -8.04 -5.55 -22.43
N LYS A 166 -7.71 -4.55 -23.23
CA LYS A 166 -6.50 -4.59 -24.06
C LYS A 166 -5.45 -3.66 -23.49
N PHE A 167 -4.34 -4.23 -23.13
CA PHE A 167 -3.14 -3.45 -22.85
C PHE A 167 -2.42 -3.14 -24.16
N VAL A 168 -2.22 -1.86 -24.43
CA VAL A 168 -1.45 -1.41 -25.60
C VAL A 168 -0.16 -0.79 -25.09
N PRO A 169 1.01 -1.37 -25.40
CA PRO A 169 2.30 -0.80 -25.04
C PRO A 169 2.46 0.63 -25.56
N VAL A 170 3.12 1.48 -24.79
CA VAL A 170 3.34 2.90 -25.13
C VAL A 170 4.03 3.09 -26.48
N ALA A 171 4.84 2.10 -26.92
CA ALA A 171 5.54 2.14 -28.21
C ALA A 171 4.60 2.12 -29.42
N THR A 172 3.34 1.84 -29.25
CA THR A 172 2.35 1.77 -30.34
C THR A 172 1.48 3.05 -30.48
N PHE A 173 1.80 4.13 -29.76
CA PHE A 173 1.15 5.42 -30.00
C PHE A 173 1.47 6.00 -31.37
N PRO A 174 0.51 6.57 -32.13
CA PRO A 174 -0.64 7.35 -31.63
C PRO A 174 -2.02 6.78 -32.02
N VAL A 175 -2.33 5.56 -31.74
CA VAL A 175 -3.66 5.03 -32.07
C VAL A 175 -4.65 5.39 -30.95
N PRO A 176 -5.82 6.01 -31.27
CA PRO A 176 -6.87 6.24 -30.28
C PRO A 176 -7.31 4.89 -29.70
N GLN A 177 -7.13 4.70 -28.41
CA GLN A 177 -7.59 3.48 -27.77
C GLN A 177 -9.11 3.50 -27.63
N LYS A 178 -9.76 2.66 -28.39
CA LYS A 178 -11.14 2.23 -28.12
C LYS A 178 -11.02 0.96 -27.27
N GLY A 179 -11.36 1.04 -26.01
CA GLY A 179 -11.31 -0.10 -25.11
C GLY A 179 -11.52 0.30 -23.67
N LEU A 180 -11.61 -0.67 -22.80
CA LEU A 180 -11.77 -0.45 -21.37
C LEU A 180 -10.58 0.32 -20.82
N LYS A 181 -10.90 1.34 -20.03
CA LYS A 181 -9.89 2.15 -19.35
C LYS A 181 -9.27 1.34 -18.21
N HIS A 182 -7.95 1.28 -18.17
CA HIS A 182 -7.26 0.59 -17.11
C HIS A 182 -7.11 1.50 -15.88
N PRO A 183 -7.58 1.10 -14.68
CA PRO A 183 -7.55 1.98 -13.50
C PRO A 183 -6.14 2.34 -13.04
N ALA A 184 -5.13 1.54 -13.39
CA ALA A 184 -3.74 1.85 -13.08
C ALA A 184 -3.15 2.95 -14.00
N PHE A 185 -3.71 3.13 -15.20
CA PHE A 185 -3.21 4.08 -16.20
C PHE A 185 -4.40 4.82 -16.82
N PRO A 186 -5.12 5.63 -16.04
CA PRO A 186 -6.33 6.30 -16.48
C PRO A 186 -6.06 7.32 -17.58
N TYR A 187 -4.83 7.82 -17.64
CA TYR A 187 -4.42 8.81 -18.62
C TYR A 187 -3.51 8.20 -19.67
N LYS A 188 -3.64 8.71 -20.87
CA LYS A 188 -2.68 8.50 -21.96
C LYS A 188 -1.29 8.71 -21.40
N GLY A 189 -0.56 7.64 -21.25
CA GLY A 189 0.72 7.69 -20.60
C GLY A 189 1.61 8.71 -21.25
N THR A 190 2.20 9.57 -20.47
CA THR A 190 3.40 10.24 -20.88
C THR A 190 4.45 9.18 -21.16
N ALA A 191 5.27 9.39 -22.18
CA ALA A 191 6.25 8.43 -22.73
C ALA A 191 7.30 7.88 -21.70
N HIS A 192 7.15 8.20 -20.45
CA HIS A 192 8.10 7.89 -19.37
C HIS A 192 7.61 6.86 -18.36
N THR A 193 6.60 6.12 -18.69
CA THR A 193 5.88 5.24 -17.77
C THR A 193 6.43 3.80 -17.69
N ALA A 194 7.66 3.56 -18.02
CA ALA A 194 8.37 2.47 -17.34
C ALA A 194 8.56 2.83 -15.87
N LYS A 195 7.65 3.63 -15.33
CA LYS A 195 7.76 4.16 -13.99
C LYS A 195 7.36 3.11 -13.02
N ASP A 196 8.29 2.92 -12.24
CA ASP A 196 8.21 2.82 -10.83
C ASP A 196 6.76 2.64 -10.39
N TYR A 197 6.43 1.39 -10.14
CA TYR A 197 5.14 1.00 -9.60
C TYR A 197 4.88 1.64 -8.23
N ALA A 198 5.87 2.30 -7.67
CA ALA A 198 5.86 2.93 -6.38
C ALA A 198 4.80 4.03 -6.26
N ASN A 199 4.63 4.84 -7.28
CA ASN A 199 3.70 5.98 -7.27
C ASN A 199 2.26 5.62 -7.66
N ILE A 200 1.94 4.33 -7.79
CA ILE A 200 0.64 3.87 -8.28
C ILE A 200 -0.30 3.48 -7.12
N HIS A 201 0.06 3.81 -5.88
CA HIS A 201 -0.74 3.42 -4.72
C HIS A 201 -1.87 4.40 -4.39
N ASP A 202 -1.75 5.64 -4.84
CA ASP A 202 -2.76 6.64 -4.59
C ASP A 202 -3.98 6.39 -5.47
N PHE A 203 -5.12 6.25 -4.83
CA PHE A 203 -6.42 6.18 -5.46
C PHE A 203 -7.17 7.47 -5.20
N GLY A 204 -7.24 8.30 -6.24
CA GLY A 204 -8.06 9.48 -6.25
C GLY A 204 -9.50 9.19 -6.66
N LEU A 205 -10.30 10.24 -6.72
CA LEU A 205 -11.70 10.16 -7.16
C LEU A 205 -11.81 9.65 -8.60
N THR A 206 -10.93 10.11 -9.47
CA THR A 206 -10.90 9.72 -10.89
C THR A 206 -10.62 8.23 -11.08
N GLU A 207 -9.64 7.69 -10.36
CA GLU A 207 -9.31 6.27 -10.42
C GLU A 207 -10.45 5.41 -9.87
N THR A 208 -11.11 5.88 -8.82
CA THR A 208 -12.28 5.21 -8.24
C THR A 208 -13.44 5.15 -9.23
N GLU A 209 -13.76 6.26 -9.89
CA GLU A 209 -14.81 6.32 -10.92
C GLU A 209 -14.51 5.37 -12.09
N LEU A 210 -13.27 5.39 -12.57
CA LEU A 210 -12.83 4.49 -13.64
C LEU A 210 -12.91 3.02 -13.23
N LEU A 211 -12.57 2.70 -11.98
CA LEU A 211 -12.64 1.34 -11.47
C LEU A 211 -14.09 0.84 -11.36
N ILE A 212 -15.01 1.68 -10.91
CA ILE A 212 -16.44 1.36 -10.86
C ILE A 212 -16.95 1.05 -12.27
N GLY A 213 -16.73 1.95 -13.23
CA GLY A 213 -17.13 1.74 -14.61
C GLY A 213 -16.53 0.48 -15.23
N LEU A 214 -15.24 0.21 -14.94
CA LEU A 214 -14.60 -1.01 -15.41
C LEU A 214 -15.19 -2.27 -14.79
N ALA A 215 -15.50 -2.26 -13.49
CA ALA A 215 -16.13 -3.40 -12.82
C ALA A 215 -17.51 -3.72 -13.41
N GLU A 216 -18.30 -2.70 -13.76
CA GLU A 216 -19.57 -2.85 -14.44
C GLU A 216 -19.42 -3.45 -15.85
N GLU A 217 -18.45 -2.96 -16.63
CA GLU A 217 -18.17 -3.47 -17.98
C GLU A 217 -17.67 -4.94 -17.93
N LEU A 218 -16.81 -5.28 -16.99
CA LEU A 218 -16.30 -6.65 -16.82
C LEU A 218 -17.40 -7.62 -16.39
N SER A 219 -18.25 -7.23 -15.45
CA SER A 219 -19.37 -8.05 -15.02
C SER A 219 -20.40 -8.25 -16.16
N ALA A 220 -20.72 -7.18 -16.90
CA ALA A 220 -21.59 -7.27 -18.07
C ALA A 220 -21.00 -8.21 -19.14
N ALA A 221 -19.69 -8.13 -19.40
CA ALA A 221 -19.01 -9.03 -20.33
C ALA A 221 -19.09 -10.49 -19.88
N GLN A 222 -18.94 -10.78 -18.58
CA GLN A 222 -19.08 -12.14 -18.05
C GLN A 222 -20.48 -12.72 -18.28
N PHE A 223 -21.52 -11.93 -18.08
CA PHE A 223 -22.91 -12.37 -18.29
C PHE A 223 -23.29 -12.47 -19.77
N ASN A 224 -22.81 -11.57 -20.60
CA ASN A 224 -23.18 -11.53 -22.02
C ASN A 224 -22.47 -12.59 -22.86
N SER A 225 -21.19 -12.76 -22.65
CA SER A 225 -20.35 -13.61 -23.51
C SER A 225 -19.29 -14.44 -22.78
N GLY A 226 -19.16 -14.25 -21.47
CA GLY A 226 -18.10 -14.84 -20.66
C GLY A 226 -18.55 -16.00 -19.76
N SER A 227 -17.86 -16.14 -18.65
CA SER A 227 -17.94 -17.28 -17.74
C SER A 227 -19.27 -17.40 -16.98
N LEU A 228 -20.07 -16.32 -16.95
CA LEU A 228 -21.40 -16.29 -16.31
C LEU A 228 -22.56 -16.27 -17.33
N ARG A 229 -22.27 -16.58 -18.59
CA ARG A 229 -23.31 -16.67 -19.61
C ARG A 229 -24.36 -17.70 -19.21
N GLY A 230 -25.64 -17.31 -19.27
CA GLY A 230 -26.77 -18.15 -18.89
C GLY A 230 -27.23 -17.97 -17.43
N TYR A 231 -26.48 -17.29 -16.59
CA TYR A 231 -26.84 -17.05 -15.18
C TYR A 231 -27.44 -15.67 -14.92
N HIS A 232 -27.68 -14.88 -15.98
CA HIS A 232 -28.18 -13.51 -15.86
C HIS A 232 -29.52 -13.42 -15.10
N ASN A 233 -30.38 -14.42 -15.28
CA ASN A 233 -31.71 -14.50 -14.64
C ASN A 233 -31.76 -15.47 -13.44
N LEU A 234 -30.61 -15.93 -12.96
CA LEU A 234 -30.60 -16.81 -11.79
C LEU A 234 -31.18 -16.05 -10.58
N PRO A 235 -32.16 -16.61 -9.86
CA PRO A 235 -32.78 -15.91 -8.75
C PRO A 235 -31.76 -15.50 -7.68
N PRO A 236 -31.93 -14.34 -7.04
CA PRO A 236 -31.13 -13.95 -5.88
C PRO A 236 -31.26 -15.00 -4.78
N GLY A 237 -30.14 -15.35 -4.14
CA GLY A 237 -30.10 -16.37 -3.09
C GLY A 237 -30.21 -17.83 -3.58
N ASP A 238 -30.26 -18.09 -4.90
CA ASP A 238 -30.18 -19.45 -5.42
C ASP A 238 -28.89 -20.15 -4.96
N ALA A 239 -28.99 -21.44 -4.63
CA ALA A 239 -27.87 -22.23 -4.13
C ALA A 239 -26.68 -22.28 -5.10
N GLU A 240 -26.91 -22.16 -6.40
CA GLU A 240 -25.88 -22.15 -7.43
C GLU A 240 -24.94 -20.95 -7.30
N TRP A 241 -25.41 -19.82 -6.74
CA TRP A 241 -24.55 -18.65 -6.49
C TRP A 241 -23.38 -18.95 -5.59
N LYS A 242 -23.50 -19.91 -4.67
CA LYS A 242 -22.36 -20.30 -3.81
C LYS A 242 -21.22 -20.83 -4.67
N ARG A 243 -21.50 -21.71 -5.61
CA ARG A 243 -20.50 -22.28 -6.53
C ARG A 243 -19.92 -21.23 -7.46
N LEU A 244 -20.77 -20.36 -8.02
CA LEU A 244 -20.35 -19.30 -8.94
C LEU A 244 -19.45 -18.28 -8.24
N LEU A 245 -19.76 -17.90 -7.00
CA LEU A 245 -18.91 -17.02 -6.20
C LEU A 245 -17.57 -17.70 -5.82
N ASP A 246 -17.60 -18.98 -5.48
CA ASP A 246 -16.37 -19.74 -5.22
C ASP A 246 -15.45 -19.74 -6.46
N ASP A 247 -15.99 -19.96 -7.63
CA ASP A 247 -15.26 -19.92 -8.90
C ASP A 247 -14.75 -18.51 -9.22
N GLN A 248 -15.57 -17.49 -9.00
CA GLN A 248 -15.19 -16.09 -9.19
C GLN A 248 -14.02 -15.71 -8.28
N PHE A 249 -14.08 -16.05 -6.99
CA PHE A 249 -13.04 -15.78 -6.04
C PHE A 249 -11.76 -16.57 -6.32
N ARG A 250 -11.84 -17.84 -6.72
CA ARG A 250 -10.67 -18.61 -7.12
C ARG A 250 -9.95 -17.97 -8.30
N LYS A 251 -10.71 -17.49 -9.30
CA LYS A 251 -10.14 -16.83 -10.48
C LYS A 251 -9.55 -15.45 -10.14
N LEU A 252 -10.25 -14.64 -9.32
CA LEU A 252 -9.80 -13.30 -8.95
C LEU A 252 -8.71 -13.31 -7.87
N TYR A 253 -8.81 -14.19 -6.88
CA TYR A 253 -8.03 -14.07 -5.64
C TYR A 253 -7.30 -15.35 -5.27
N SER A 254 -7.40 -16.42 -6.09
CA SER A 254 -6.82 -17.74 -5.84
C SER A 254 -7.23 -18.35 -4.48
N ARG A 255 -8.41 -17.97 -3.99
CA ARG A 255 -9.04 -18.47 -2.77
C ARG A 255 -10.56 -18.49 -2.91
N THR A 256 -11.25 -19.14 -2.00
CA THR A 256 -12.70 -19.02 -1.87
C THR A 256 -13.08 -17.82 -1.00
N PRO A 257 -14.31 -17.29 -1.12
CA PRO A 257 -14.79 -16.25 -0.20
C PRO A 257 -14.94 -16.82 1.21
N THR A 258 -14.69 -15.97 2.19
CA THR A 258 -15.06 -16.25 3.59
C THR A 258 -16.59 -16.19 3.74
N ASP A 259 -17.12 -16.74 4.84
CA ASP A 259 -18.56 -16.68 5.10
C ASP A 259 -19.09 -15.24 5.24
N THR A 260 -18.26 -14.33 5.79
CA THR A 260 -18.60 -12.91 5.90
C THR A 260 -18.67 -12.25 4.51
N GLU A 261 -17.68 -12.50 3.66
CA GLU A 261 -17.67 -11.97 2.30
C GLU A 261 -18.85 -12.47 1.48
N ARG A 262 -19.13 -13.76 1.58
CA ARG A 262 -20.26 -14.38 0.88
C ARG A 262 -21.58 -13.78 1.34
N ARG A 263 -21.76 -13.61 2.65
CA ARG A 263 -22.96 -12.99 3.22
C ARG A 263 -23.12 -11.58 2.72
N SER A 264 -22.08 -10.74 2.80
CA SER A 264 -22.15 -9.36 2.33
C SER A 264 -22.49 -9.23 0.84
N LEU A 265 -22.02 -10.15 0.01
CA LEU A 265 -22.35 -10.18 -1.42
C LEU A 265 -23.81 -10.60 -1.66
N PHE A 266 -24.32 -11.57 -0.90
CA PHE A 266 -25.72 -11.94 -0.99
C PHE A 266 -26.66 -10.86 -0.45
N ASP A 267 -26.30 -10.20 0.65
CA ASP A 267 -27.06 -9.08 1.20
C ASP A 267 -27.15 -7.93 0.18
N LEU A 268 -26.05 -7.63 -0.50
CA LEU A 268 -26.02 -6.65 -1.59
C LEU A 268 -26.94 -7.08 -2.75
N GLN A 269 -26.84 -8.35 -3.20
CA GLN A 269 -27.69 -8.88 -4.26
C GLN A 269 -29.17 -8.76 -3.92
N MET A 270 -29.54 -9.18 -2.71
CA MET A 270 -30.93 -9.12 -2.24
C MET A 270 -31.46 -7.70 -2.16
N SER A 271 -30.66 -6.79 -1.58
CA SER A 271 -31.03 -5.37 -1.45
C SER A 271 -31.24 -4.71 -2.81
N VAL A 272 -30.41 -5.00 -3.80
CA VAL A 272 -30.59 -4.46 -5.15
C VAL A 272 -31.82 -5.09 -5.84
N ALA A 273 -32.10 -6.37 -5.60
CA ALA A 273 -33.25 -7.05 -6.19
C ALA A 273 -34.59 -6.51 -5.67
N GLU A 274 -34.65 -5.90 -4.48
CA GLU A 274 -35.83 -5.25 -3.95
C GLU A 274 -36.28 -4.01 -4.75
N THR A 275 -35.32 -3.33 -5.36
CA THR A 275 -35.54 -2.03 -6.04
C THR A 275 -35.25 -2.05 -7.53
N SER A 276 -34.66 -3.12 -8.02
CA SER A 276 -34.20 -3.25 -9.41
C SER A 276 -34.50 -4.64 -9.99
N SER A 277 -34.05 -4.87 -11.22
CA SER A 277 -34.20 -6.18 -11.85
C SER A 277 -33.23 -7.22 -11.27
N ILE A 278 -33.61 -8.51 -11.41
CA ILE A 278 -32.72 -9.63 -11.05
C ILE A 278 -31.37 -9.53 -11.79
N GLN A 279 -31.41 -9.14 -13.05
CA GLN A 279 -30.20 -8.96 -13.86
C GLN A 279 -29.27 -7.89 -13.26
N THR A 280 -29.85 -6.75 -12.86
CA THR A 280 -29.08 -5.68 -12.21
C THR A 280 -28.51 -6.14 -10.89
N ALA A 281 -29.28 -6.85 -10.06
CA ALA A 281 -28.82 -7.38 -8.78
C ALA A 281 -27.64 -8.35 -8.96
N ASN A 282 -27.75 -9.27 -9.91
CA ASN A 282 -26.70 -10.23 -10.23
C ASN A 282 -25.44 -9.53 -10.73
N GLN A 283 -25.60 -8.58 -11.64
CA GLN A 283 -24.48 -7.81 -12.18
C GLN A 283 -23.80 -6.99 -11.10
N THR A 284 -24.55 -6.30 -10.23
CA THR A 284 -24.00 -5.51 -9.12
C THR A 284 -23.20 -6.38 -8.15
N MET A 285 -23.72 -7.55 -7.78
CA MET A 285 -23.00 -8.49 -6.92
C MET A 285 -21.66 -8.92 -7.53
N ILE A 286 -21.64 -9.24 -8.82
CA ILE A 286 -20.39 -9.62 -9.50
C ILE A 286 -19.46 -8.41 -9.67
N SER A 287 -19.97 -7.21 -9.99
CA SER A 287 -19.17 -5.98 -10.06
C SER A 287 -18.46 -5.70 -8.74
N ALA A 288 -19.13 -5.91 -7.61
CA ALA A 288 -18.54 -5.73 -6.29
C ALA A 288 -17.30 -6.62 -6.04
N THR A 289 -17.20 -7.76 -6.70
CA THR A 289 -16.00 -8.61 -6.60
C THR A 289 -14.79 -7.94 -7.25
N TYR A 290 -14.96 -7.16 -8.32
CA TYR A 290 -13.86 -6.46 -8.97
C TYR A 290 -13.40 -5.20 -8.21
N LEU A 291 -14.23 -4.67 -7.30
CA LEU A 291 -13.92 -3.47 -6.51
C LEU A 291 -13.12 -3.75 -5.25
N ARG A 292 -12.84 -5.00 -4.94
CA ARG A 292 -12.04 -5.36 -3.77
C ARG A 292 -10.57 -5.01 -3.98
N PRO A 293 -9.85 -4.61 -2.92
CA PRO A 293 -8.42 -4.29 -3.02
C PRO A 293 -7.59 -5.41 -3.65
N GLU A 294 -7.90 -6.67 -3.37
CA GLU A 294 -7.18 -7.82 -3.92
C GLU A 294 -7.32 -7.98 -5.45
N SER A 295 -8.29 -7.29 -6.06
CA SER A 295 -8.41 -7.28 -7.52
C SER A 295 -7.31 -6.46 -8.19
N LEU A 296 -6.80 -5.44 -7.49
CA LEU A 296 -5.82 -4.46 -7.98
C LEU A 296 -4.44 -4.62 -7.39
N PHE A 297 -4.37 -5.20 -6.20
CA PHE A 297 -3.14 -5.29 -5.43
C PHE A 297 -2.85 -6.73 -5.01
N ARG A 298 -1.58 -7.07 -4.96
CA ARG A 298 -1.11 -8.21 -4.18
C ARG A 298 -0.54 -7.71 -2.86
N PHE A 299 -0.73 -8.50 -1.84
CA PHE A 299 -0.31 -8.17 -0.49
C PHE A 299 0.88 -9.03 -0.11
N GLU A 300 1.86 -8.40 0.55
CA GLU A 300 3.02 -9.02 1.17
C GLU A 300 3.14 -8.49 2.61
N ILE A 301 2.09 -8.69 3.40
CA ILE A 301 1.96 -8.16 4.77
C ILE A 301 2.50 -9.15 5.79
N GLY A 302 2.31 -10.43 5.53
CA GLY A 302 2.71 -11.52 6.42
C GLY A 302 1.78 -11.73 7.61
N ASN A 303 2.01 -12.82 8.31
CA ASN A 303 1.23 -13.19 9.50
C ASN A 303 1.74 -12.44 10.73
N THR A 304 1.01 -11.40 11.16
CA THR A 304 1.39 -10.55 12.29
C THR A 304 1.33 -11.25 13.65
N THR A 305 0.64 -12.40 13.75
CA THR A 305 0.54 -13.18 15.00
C THR A 305 1.74 -14.10 15.23
N SER A 306 2.55 -14.36 14.20
CA SER A 306 3.71 -15.25 14.25
C SER A 306 5.00 -14.49 13.95
N ARG A 307 5.30 -13.47 14.76
CA ARG A 307 6.54 -12.72 14.60
C ARG A 307 7.68 -13.40 15.37
N ALA A 308 8.74 -13.73 14.64
CA ALA A 308 10.00 -14.13 15.22
C ALA A 308 11.11 -13.19 14.78
N ASN A 309 11.89 -12.65 15.72
CA ASN A 309 12.98 -11.71 15.43
C ASN A 309 12.54 -10.49 14.60
N GLY A 310 11.37 -9.92 14.88
CA GLY A 310 10.81 -8.79 14.15
C GLY A 310 10.26 -9.12 12.76
N ARG A 311 10.26 -10.40 12.36
CA ARG A 311 9.79 -10.86 11.04
C ARG A 311 8.43 -11.54 11.13
N ALA A 312 7.57 -11.26 10.19
CA ALA A 312 6.32 -11.96 9.98
C ALA A 312 6.46 -12.84 8.72
N PRO A 313 6.26 -14.17 8.82
CA PRO A 313 6.27 -15.02 7.63
C PRO A 313 5.07 -14.65 6.72
N LEU A 314 5.28 -14.67 5.42
CA LEU A 314 4.19 -14.55 4.47
C LEU A 314 3.23 -15.74 4.64
N SER A 315 1.94 -15.49 4.47
CA SER A 315 0.95 -16.57 4.36
C SER A 315 1.24 -17.43 3.11
N PRO A 316 0.78 -18.67 3.06
CA PRO A 316 0.96 -19.51 1.87
C PRO A 316 0.47 -18.86 0.58
N LEU A 317 -0.64 -18.13 0.65
CA LEU A 317 -1.20 -17.43 -0.51
C LEU A 317 -0.32 -16.25 -0.94
N GLU A 318 0.12 -15.41 0.00
CA GLU A 318 1.06 -14.31 -0.31
C GLU A 318 2.36 -14.84 -0.90
N TYR A 319 2.91 -15.91 -0.33
CA TYR A 319 4.11 -16.55 -0.85
C TYR A 319 3.91 -17.08 -2.27
N ALA A 320 2.78 -17.72 -2.55
CA ALA A 320 2.44 -18.20 -3.89
C ALA A 320 2.34 -17.05 -4.91
N TYR A 321 1.79 -15.89 -4.50
CA TYR A 321 1.77 -14.70 -5.32
C TYR A 321 3.17 -14.15 -5.59
N VAL A 322 4.03 -14.07 -4.58
CA VAL A 322 5.43 -13.60 -4.74
C VAL A 322 6.17 -14.47 -5.74
N VAL A 323 6.10 -15.79 -5.59
CA VAL A 323 6.77 -16.74 -6.48
C VAL A 323 6.17 -16.69 -7.90
N GLY A 324 4.85 -16.68 -8.01
CA GLY A 324 4.15 -16.62 -9.30
C GLY A 324 4.54 -15.37 -10.10
N TYR A 325 4.54 -14.22 -9.48
CA TYR A 325 4.92 -12.97 -10.16
C TYR A 325 6.43 -12.86 -10.44
N ALA A 326 7.27 -13.42 -9.59
CA ALA A 326 8.71 -13.44 -9.82
C ALA A 326 9.09 -14.33 -11.02
N LEU A 327 8.38 -15.44 -11.24
CA LEU A 327 8.72 -16.42 -12.26
C LEU A 327 7.92 -16.24 -13.56
N ASN A 328 6.63 -15.91 -13.48
CA ASN A 328 5.71 -15.97 -14.61
C ASN A 328 4.94 -14.66 -14.87
N ARG A 329 5.19 -13.61 -14.12
CA ARG A 329 4.41 -12.34 -14.14
C ARG A 329 2.90 -12.55 -13.92
N ALA A 330 2.51 -13.66 -13.32
CA ALA A 330 1.13 -14.02 -13.07
C ALA A 330 0.96 -14.53 -11.65
N GLY A 331 -0.24 -14.31 -11.10
CA GLY A 331 -0.61 -14.89 -9.82
C GLY A 331 -0.67 -16.43 -9.90
N PRO A 332 -0.77 -17.11 -8.74
CA PRO A 332 -0.91 -18.56 -8.72
C PRO A 332 -2.19 -18.97 -9.48
N THR A 333 -2.09 -20.05 -10.20
CA THR A 333 -3.27 -20.71 -10.80
C THR A 333 -4.09 -21.36 -9.69
N PRO A 334 -5.43 -21.35 -9.82
CA PRO A 334 -6.30 -22.03 -8.87
C PRO A 334 -6.00 -23.51 -8.71
#